data_41229abfe2edeed5af2adb782af367c0
#
_entry.id   41229abfe2edeed5af2adb782af367c0
#
_cell.length_a   1.000
_cell.length_b   1.000
_cell.length_c   1.000
_cell.angle_alpha   90.00
_cell.angle_beta   90.00
_cell.angle_gamma   90.00
#
_symmetry.space_group_name_H-M   'P 1'
#
loop_
_entity.id
_entity.type
_entity.pdbx_description
1 polymer ?
#
loop_
_entity_poly.entity_id
_entity_poly.type
_entity_poly.pdbx_seq_one_letter_code
_entity_poly.pdbx_strand_id
1 'polypeptide(L)'
;MNYWRMQLHPDDAKKATYYSSQSIAAGFIGLGFATDVGDLLSESHENILSSQKDYINFATKMSPEDKVLIIAHHFPFALVTIDGDYNYLRRAEPKLGVWFNHFRRIKDPIYFSDFNTNSKSWEQYTMTDTISILKDQNSKSYQLINEMTK
;
A
#
# COMPACT_ATOMS: atom_id res chain seq x y z
N MET A 1 5.45 -3.04 15.88
CA MET A 1 5.00 -2.14 14.81
C MET A 1 6.06 -2.04 13.74
N ASN A 2 5.69 -2.34 12.52
CA ASN A 2 6.59 -2.29 11.38
C ASN A 2 6.23 -1.11 10.46
N TYR A 3 7.21 -0.66 9.70
CA TYR A 3 7.02 0.31 8.62
C TYR A 3 7.08 -0.41 7.29
N TRP A 4 6.15 -0.03 6.38
CA TRP A 4 6.04 -0.60 5.05
C TRP A 4 6.00 0.52 4.02
N ARG A 5 6.31 0.17 2.79
CA ARG A 5 6.14 1.03 1.62
C ARG A 5 5.38 0.24 0.56
N MET A 6 4.40 0.87 -0.06
CA MET A 6 3.51 0.17 -0.97
C MET A 6 3.06 1.08 -2.10
N GLN A 7 3.03 0.54 -3.32
CA GLN A 7 2.41 1.18 -4.48
C GLN A 7 0.97 0.71 -4.62
N LEU A 8 0.03 1.64 -4.74
CA LEU A 8 -1.33 1.31 -5.14
C LEU A 8 -1.48 1.58 -6.64
N HIS A 9 -2.09 0.65 -7.36
CA HIS A 9 -2.31 0.71 -8.81
C HIS A 9 -1.03 0.94 -9.62
N PRO A 10 0.03 0.14 -9.44
CA PRO A 10 1.31 0.38 -10.11
C PRO A 10 1.23 0.27 -11.63
N ASP A 11 0.26 -0.48 -12.18
CA ASP A 11 0.10 -0.71 -13.61
C ASP A 11 -0.73 0.37 -14.31
N ASP A 12 -1.28 1.33 -13.59
CA ASP A 12 -2.10 2.42 -14.14
C ASP A 12 -1.59 3.77 -13.65
N ALA A 13 -0.47 4.20 -14.21
CA ALA A 13 0.20 5.43 -13.78
C ALA A 13 -0.69 6.67 -13.91
N LYS A 14 -1.56 6.73 -14.92
CA LYS A 14 -2.42 7.90 -15.16
C LYS A 14 -3.50 8.05 -14.11
N LYS A 15 -3.98 6.94 -13.55
CA LYS A 15 -5.10 6.92 -12.61
C LYS A 15 -4.68 6.53 -11.19
N ALA A 16 -3.40 6.26 -10.97
CA ALA A 16 -2.90 5.79 -9.68
C ALA A 16 -3.30 6.72 -8.53
N THR A 17 -3.13 8.03 -8.71
CA THR A 17 -3.49 9.01 -7.69
C THR A 17 -4.99 9.03 -7.44
N TYR A 18 -5.80 9.00 -8.50
CA TYR A 18 -7.25 9.00 -8.39
C TYR A 18 -7.78 7.77 -7.66
N TYR A 19 -7.34 6.57 -8.06
CA TYR A 19 -7.77 5.33 -7.41
C TYR A 19 -7.25 5.22 -5.99
N SER A 20 -6.01 5.65 -5.75
CA SER A 20 -5.44 5.66 -4.41
C SER A 20 -6.22 6.58 -3.47
N SER A 21 -6.60 7.77 -3.95
CA SER A 21 -7.38 8.70 -3.13
C SER A 21 -8.75 8.12 -2.77
N GLN A 22 -9.40 7.43 -3.71
CA GLN A 22 -10.69 6.79 -3.44
C GLN A 22 -10.58 5.64 -2.44
N SER A 23 -9.58 4.78 -2.61
CA SER A 23 -9.36 3.64 -1.70
C SER A 23 -9.08 4.12 -0.29
N ILE A 24 -8.19 5.08 -0.13
CA ILE A 24 -7.79 5.60 1.17
C ILE A 24 -8.95 6.34 1.84
N ALA A 25 -9.70 7.15 1.07
CA ALA A 25 -10.88 7.84 1.59
C ALA A 25 -11.96 6.87 2.07
N ALA A 26 -12.08 5.71 1.41
CA ALA A 26 -13.00 4.64 1.82
C ALA A 26 -12.45 3.80 2.98
N GLY A 27 -11.18 3.95 3.35
CA GLY A 27 -10.57 3.25 4.46
C GLY A 27 -9.92 1.92 4.11
N PHE A 28 -9.42 1.77 2.87
CA PHE A 28 -8.82 0.51 2.42
C PHE A 28 -7.52 0.75 1.66
N ILE A 29 -6.60 -0.22 1.81
CA ILE A 29 -5.49 -0.42 0.87
C ILE A 29 -5.48 -1.88 0.44
N GLY A 30 -4.88 -2.17 -0.70
CA GLY A 30 -4.87 -3.54 -1.18
C GLY A 30 -3.96 -3.75 -2.38
N LEU A 31 -3.99 -4.96 -2.88
CA LEU A 31 -3.28 -5.37 -4.07
C LEU A 31 -4.09 -6.39 -4.86
N GLY A 32 -3.75 -6.52 -6.14
CA GLY A 32 -4.38 -7.48 -7.03
C GLY A 32 -3.34 -8.20 -7.86
N PHE A 33 -3.78 -9.27 -8.48
CA PHE A 33 -2.99 -10.05 -9.42
C PHE A 33 -3.70 -10.02 -10.78
N ALA A 34 -2.95 -10.16 -11.86
CA ALA A 34 -3.52 -10.22 -13.21
C ALA A 34 -4.51 -11.38 -13.35
N THR A 35 -4.24 -12.50 -12.67
CA THR A 35 -5.13 -13.65 -12.55
C THR A 35 -5.42 -13.87 -11.08
N ASP A 36 -6.68 -14.17 -10.73
CA ASP A 36 -7.06 -14.44 -9.35
C ASP A 36 -6.30 -15.66 -8.82
N VAL A 37 -5.52 -15.45 -7.76
CA VAL A 37 -4.75 -16.51 -7.11
C VAL A 37 -5.43 -17.07 -5.86
N GLY A 38 -6.65 -16.57 -5.54
CA GLY A 38 -7.37 -16.98 -4.36
C GLY A 38 -6.89 -16.33 -3.07
N ASP A 39 -7.44 -16.78 -1.96
CA ASP A 39 -7.11 -16.26 -0.63
C ASP A 39 -5.65 -16.62 -0.27
N LEU A 40 -4.83 -15.61 0.00
CA LEU A 40 -3.41 -15.80 0.30
C LEU A 40 -3.15 -16.53 1.62
N LEU A 41 -4.15 -16.63 2.50
CA LEU A 41 -4.01 -17.36 3.77
C LEU A 41 -4.36 -18.84 3.64
N SER A 42 -5.23 -19.21 2.70
CA SER A 42 -5.76 -20.57 2.61
C SER A 42 -5.38 -21.31 1.34
N GLU A 43 -5.00 -20.59 0.28
CA GLU A 43 -4.67 -21.20 -1.01
C GLU A 43 -3.17 -21.53 -1.11
N SER A 44 -2.85 -22.48 -1.99
CA SER A 44 -1.47 -22.77 -2.34
C SER A 44 -0.84 -21.57 -3.05
N HIS A 45 0.43 -21.29 -2.75
CA HIS A 45 1.17 -20.19 -3.38
C HIS A 45 1.94 -20.62 -4.62
N GLU A 46 1.66 -21.80 -5.17
CA GLU A 46 2.37 -22.34 -6.34
C GLU A 46 2.16 -21.52 -7.61
N ASN A 47 0.99 -20.91 -7.76
CA ASN A 47 0.62 -20.10 -8.92
C ASN A 47 1.09 -18.65 -8.82
N ILE A 48 1.76 -18.28 -7.74
CA ILE A 48 2.25 -16.91 -7.54
C ILE A 48 3.66 -16.83 -8.14
N LEU A 49 3.85 -15.87 -9.05
CA LEU A 49 5.15 -15.63 -9.66
C LEU A 49 6.18 -15.26 -8.59
N SER A 50 7.45 -15.66 -8.80
CA SER A 50 8.52 -15.34 -7.86
C SER A 50 8.69 -13.83 -7.63
N SER A 51 8.41 -13.02 -8.64
CA SER A 51 8.42 -11.56 -8.53
C SER A 51 7.29 -11.00 -7.67
N GLN A 52 6.27 -11.80 -7.35
CA GLN A 52 5.10 -11.40 -6.57
C GLN A 52 5.08 -12.06 -5.17
N LYS A 53 6.12 -12.77 -4.79
CA LYS A 53 6.16 -13.43 -3.47
C LYS A 53 6.07 -12.47 -2.30
N ASP A 54 6.54 -11.25 -2.48
CA ASP A 54 6.43 -10.22 -1.45
C ASP A 54 4.97 -9.84 -1.15
N TYR A 55 4.05 -10.08 -2.08
CA TYR A 55 2.62 -9.84 -1.88
C TYR A 55 2.05 -10.73 -0.76
N ILE A 56 2.64 -11.90 -0.54
CA ILE A 56 2.23 -12.80 0.54
C ILE A 56 2.44 -12.12 1.90
N ASN A 57 3.44 -11.27 2.02
CA ASN A 57 3.72 -10.52 3.24
C ASN A 57 2.57 -9.57 3.61
N PHE A 58 1.85 -9.06 2.64
CA PHE A 58 0.67 -8.25 2.86
C PHE A 58 -0.39 -9.00 3.67
N ALA A 59 -0.53 -10.30 3.42
CA ALA A 59 -1.50 -11.14 4.13
C ALA A 59 -0.95 -11.72 5.44
N THR A 60 0.33 -12.07 5.47
CA THR A 60 0.89 -12.90 6.54
C THR A 60 1.76 -12.15 7.55
N LYS A 61 2.41 -11.05 7.16
CA LYS A 61 3.36 -10.33 8.01
C LYS A 61 2.87 -8.94 8.43
N MET A 62 2.09 -8.27 7.59
CA MET A 62 1.52 -6.98 7.94
C MET A 62 0.48 -7.16 9.03
N SER A 63 0.48 -6.26 10.01
CA SER A 63 -0.37 -6.37 11.21
C SER A 63 -1.02 -5.04 11.55
N PRO A 64 -2.15 -5.06 12.28
CA PRO A 64 -2.72 -3.81 12.81
C PRO A 64 -1.68 -2.97 13.53
N GLU A 65 -1.81 -1.67 13.42
CA GLU A 65 -0.91 -0.62 13.93
C GLU A 65 0.39 -0.44 13.11
N ASP A 66 0.68 -1.28 12.14
CA ASP A 66 1.77 -1.04 11.21
C ASP A 66 1.50 0.23 10.40
N LYS A 67 2.57 0.94 10.04
CA LYS A 67 2.51 2.14 9.21
C LYS A 67 2.88 1.80 7.77
N VAL A 68 2.12 2.31 6.82
CA VAL A 68 2.37 2.06 5.40
C VAL A 68 2.47 3.39 4.66
N LEU A 69 3.64 3.64 4.09
CA LEU A 69 3.84 4.77 3.18
C LEU A 69 3.33 4.40 1.80
N ILE A 70 2.30 5.08 1.36
CA ILE A 70 1.69 4.86 0.06
C ILE A 70 2.36 5.73 -0.99
N ILE A 71 2.89 5.09 -2.02
CA ILE A 71 3.51 5.74 -3.17
C ILE A 71 2.53 5.66 -4.34
N ALA A 72 2.22 6.78 -4.94
CA ALA A 72 1.41 6.87 -6.14
C ALA A 72 2.26 7.50 -7.24
N HIS A 73 2.50 6.75 -8.31
CA HIS A 73 3.29 7.20 -9.47
C HIS A 73 4.63 7.83 -9.06
N HIS A 74 5.41 7.11 -8.23
CA HIS A 74 6.74 7.49 -7.73
C HIS A 74 6.77 8.65 -6.72
N PHE A 75 5.62 9.17 -6.28
CA PHE A 75 5.56 10.22 -5.27
C PHE A 75 4.91 9.72 -3.99
N PRO A 76 5.34 10.19 -2.82
CA PRO A 76 4.64 9.87 -1.58
C PRO A 76 3.27 10.52 -1.60
N PHE A 77 2.24 9.70 -1.41
CA PHE A 77 0.85 10.15 -1.48
C PHE A 77 0.22 10.29 -0.10
N ALA A 78 0.39 9.28 0.75
CA ALA A 78 -0.16 9.26 2.09
C ALA A 78 0.59 8.30 3.00
N LEU A 79 0.53 8.56 4.28
CA LEU A 79 0.91 7.59 5.32
C LEU A 79 -0.37 7.11 5.99
N VAL A 80 -0.56 5.80 6.06
CA VAL A 80 -1.74 5.19 6.68
C VAL A 80 -1.33 4.21 7.76
N THR A 81 -2.25 3.94 8.69
CA THR A 81 -2.07 2.95 9.74
C THR A 81 -3.00 1.78 9.46
N ILE A 82 -2.48 0.56 9.56
CA ILE A 82 -3.29 -0.65 9.40
C ILE A 82 -4.26 -0.77 10.58
N ASP A 83 -5.53 -0.99 10.28
CA ASP A 83 -6.60 -1.06 11.28
C ASP A 83 -7.32 -2.41 11.28
N GLY A 84 -6.96 -3.33 10.39
CA GLY A 84 -7.66 -4.59 10.29
C GLY A 84 -6.81 -5.71 9.74
N ASP A 85 -7.38 -6.91 9.80
CA ASP A 85 -6.77 -8.11 9.25
C ASP A 85 -6.83 -8.12 7.72
N TYR A 86 -6.09 -9.04 7.13
CA TYR A 86 -6.17 -9.33 5.70
C TYR A 86 -7.55 -9.87 5.33
N ASN A 87 -8.06 -9.40 4.19
CA ASN A 87 -9.34 -9.85 3.63
C ASN A 87 -9.17 -10.17 2.15
N TYR A 88 -9.97 -11.10 1.66
CA TYR A 88 -10.00 -11.48 0.26
C TYR A 88 -11.43 -11.43 -0.28
N LEU A 89 -11.59 -10.83 -1.47
CA LEU A 89 -12.83 -10.87 -2.24
C LEU A 89 -12.52 -11.41 -3.63
N ARG A 90 -13.35 -12.28 -4.14
CA ARG A 90 -13.22 -12.81 -5.51
C ARG A 90 -13.35 -11.72 -6.56
N ARG A 91 -14.06 -10.65 -6.25
CA ARG A 91 -14.29 -9.53 -7.16
C ARG A 91 -14.20 -8.23 -6.39
N ALA A 92 -13.44 -7.27 -6.94
CA ALA A 92 -13.39 -5.94 -6.37
C ALA A 92 -14.77 -5.27 -6.37
N GLU A 93 -15.01 -4.40 -5.39
CA GLU A 93 -16.25 -3.64 -5.25
C GLU A 93 -15.93 -2.13 -5.29
N PRO A 94 -15.70 -1.55 -6.49
CA PRO A 94 -15.29 -0.15 -6.61
C PRO A 94 -16.27 0.85 -6.03
N LYS A 95 -17.57 0.53 -6.04
CA LYS A 95 -18.61 1.40 -5.46
C LYS A 95 -18.44 1.60 -3.96
N LEU A 96 -17.79 0.64 -3.28
CA LEU A 96 -17.49 0.71 -1.86
C LEU A 96 -16.06 1.19 -1.58
N GLY A 97 -15.34 1.58 -2.61
CA GLY A 97 -13.93 1.98 -2.50
C GLY A 97 -12.95 0.82 -2.41
N VAL A 98 -13.42 -0.41 -2.58
CA VAL A 98 -12.58 -1.61 -2.56
C VAL A 98 -12.20 -1.96 -3.98
N TRP A 99 -11.06 -1.45 -4.42
CA TRP A 99 -10.55 -1.64 -5.79
C TRP A 99 -9.76 -2.94 -5.97
N PHE A 100 -9.52 -3.67 -4.88
CA PHE A 100 -8.58 -4.78 -4.85
C PHE A 100 -9.26 -6.06 -4.37
N ASN A 101 -8.80 -7.20 -4.88
CA ASN A 101 -9.24 -8.51 -4.39
C ASN A 101 -8.70 -8.80 -2.99
N HIS A 102 -7.47 -8.34 -2.70
CA HIS A 102 -6.80 -8.51 -1.42
C HIS A 102 -6.70 -7.14 -0.76
N PHE A 103 -7.24 -7.00 0.45
CA PHE A 103 -7.29 -5.68 1.07
C PHE A 103 -7.22 -5.76 2.59
N ARG A 104 -6.89 -4.61 3.18
CA ARG A 104 -6.92 -4.36 4.62
C ARG A 104 -7.57 -3.02 4.89
N ARG A 105 -8.27 -2.92 6.01
CA ARG A 105 -8.75 -1.63 6.51
C ARG A 105 -7.60 -0.80 7.04
N ILE A 106 -7.72 0.50 6.89
CA ILE A 106 -6.75 1.47 7.37
C ILE A 106 -7.45 2.56 8.18
N LYS A 107 -6.67 3.28 8.98
CA LYS A 107 -7.10 4.43 9.75
C LYS A 107 -6.06 5.54 9.69
N ASP A 108 -6.42 6.72 10.18
CA ASP A 108 -5.54 7.86 10.41
C ASP A 108 -4.66 8.23 9.21
N PRO A 109 -5.25 8.41 8.01
CA PRO A 109 -4.44 8.77 6.85
C PRO A 109 -3.88 10.18 7.00
N ILE A 110 -2.59 10.33 6.69
CA ILE A 110 -1.90 11.62 6.62
C ILE A 110 -1.51 11.82 5.17
N TYR A 111 -2.10 12.80 4.51
CA TYR A 111 -1.84 13.05 3.09
C TYR A 111 -0.70 14.03 2.89
N PHE A 112 0.08 13.82 1.83
CA PHE A 112 1.08 14.76 1.36
C PHE A 112 0.46 15.78 0.40
N SER A 113 -0.66 16.35 0.78
CA SER A 113 -1.42 17.22 -0.13
C SER A 113 -0.94 18.67 -0.14
N ASP A 114 -0.19 19.09 0.86
CA ASP A 114 0.28 20.47 0.93
C ASP A 114 1.69 20.59 0.34
N PHE A 115 1.74 20.63 -0.98
CA PHE A 115 2.99 20.76 -1.70
C PHE A 115 3.66 22.13 -1.53
N ASN A 116 2.92 23.13 -1.07
CA ASN A 116 3.48 24.47 -0.87
C ASN A 116 4.31 24.54 0.43
N THR A 117 3.94 23.77 1.44
CA THR A 117 4.63 23.76 2.73
C THR A 117 5.58 22.60 2.87
N ASN A 118 5.43 21.54 2.07
CA ASN A 118 6.28 20.36 2.15
C ASN A 118 6.97 20.10 0.81
N SER A 119 8.16 20.68 0.65
CA SER A 119 8.95 20.49 -0.57
C SER A 119 9.34 19.04 -0.83
N LYS A 120 9.42 18.21 0.21
CA LYS A 120 9.73 16.78 0.09
C LYS A 120 8.62 15.99 -0.59
N SER A 121 7.39 16.51 -0.64
CA SER A 121 6.27 15.88 -1.34
C SER A 121 6.54 15.70 -2.84
N TRP A 122 7.45 16.50 -3.39
CA TRP A 122 7.81 16.43 -4.81
C TRP A 122 9.02 15.53 -5.08
N GLU A 123 9.65 14.98 -4.06
CA GLU A 123 10.75 14.06 -4.26
C GLU A 123 10.23 12.71 -4.74
N GLN A 124 10.88 12.16 -5.76
CA GLN A 124 10.55 10.84 -6.27
C GLN A 124 11.10 9.75 -5.36
N TYR A 125 10.28 8.73 -5.14
CA TYR A 125 10.65 7.51 -4.42
C TYR A 125 10.59 6.35 -5.40
N THR A 126 11.72 5.98 -5.97
CA THR A 126 11.78 4.87 -6.92
C THR A 126 11.53 3.56 -6.20
N MET A 127 10.54 2.80 -6.67
CA MET A 127 10.25 1.46 -6.21
C MET A 127 10.24 0.50 -7.37
N THR A 128 10.91 -0.62 -7.21
CA THR A 128 10.81 -1.76 -8.13
C THR A 128 9.79 -2.79 -7.63
N ASP A 129 9.51 -2.79 -6.33
CA ASP A 129 8.55 -3.68 -5.68
C ASP A 129 7.19 -3.01 -5.56
N THR A 130 6.12 -3.81 -5.52
CA THR A 130 4.79 -3.28 -5.18
C THR A 130 4.66 -3.04 -3.68
N ILE A 131 5.26 -3.91 -2.87
CA ILE A 131 5.23 -3.82 -1.41
C ILE A 131 6.57 -4.25 -0.84
N SER A 132 7.04 -3.54 0.17
CA SER A 132 8.26 -3.93 0.90
C SER A 132 8.19 -3.50 2.36
N ILE A 133 8.75 -4.33 3.24
CA ILE A 133 8.98 -3.95 4.62
C ILE A 133 10.23 -3.08 4.70
N LEU A 134 10.18 -2.01 5.48
CA LEU A 134 11.28 -1.06 5.63
C LEU A 134 12.08 -1.42 6.88
N LYS A 135 13.26 -1.96 6.70
CA LYS A 135 14.15 -2.36 7.80
C LYS A 135 15.32 -1.40 7.98
N ASP A 136 15.76 -0.75 6.91
CA ASP A 136 16.87 0.20 6.94
C ASP A 136 16.38 1.55 7.45
N GLN A 137 16.75 1.88 8.68
CA GLN A 137 16.37 3.12 9.33
C GLN A 137 17.00 4.36 8.66
N ASN A 138 18.02 4.17 7.86
CA ASN A 138 18.67 5.25 7.12
C ASN A 138 18.06 5.47 5.74
N SER A 139 17.12 4.61 5.33
CA SER A 139 16.43 4.77 4.05
C SER A 139 15.59 6.03 4.05
N LYS A 140 15.46 6.61 2.87
CA LYS A 140 14.66 7.82 2.65
C LYS A 140 13.21 7.62 3.05
N SER A 141 12.64 6.47 2.71
CA SER A 141 11.26 6.14 3.06
C SER A 141 11.04 6.01 4.57
N TYR A 142 11.97 5.34 5.25
CA TYR A 142 11.88 5.16 6.71
C TYR A 142 11.96 6.52 7.43
N GLN A 143 12.89 7.37 7.03
CA GLN A 143 13.05 8.69 7.62
C GLN A 143 11.84 9.57 7.38
N LEU A 144 11.24 9.48 6.20
CA LEU A 144 10.01 10.23 5.90
C LEU A 144 8.87 9.83 6.82
N ILE A 145 8.69 8.53 7.07
CA ILE A 145 7.67 8.04 8.01
C ILE A 145 7.93 8.59 9.40
N ASN A 146 9.19 8.57 9.87
CA ASN A 146 9.54 9.13 11.17
C ASN A 146 9.19 10.62 11.28
N GLU A 147 9.45 11.39 10.24
CA GLU A 147 9.09 12.81 10.22
C GLU A 147 7.58 13.03 10.29
N MET A 148 6.82 12.20 9.58
CA MET A 148 5.36 12.32 9.56
C MET A 148 4.69 11.88 10.86
N THR A 149 5.34 11.04 11.64
CA THR A 149 4.77 10.49 12.88
C THR A 149 5.19 11.25 14.14
N LYS A 150 5.98 12.30 13.97
CA LYS A 150 6.39 13.16 15.11
C LYS A 150 5.24 14.00 15.63
#